data_80afb66ea1439d89c38cf29db0d983be
#
_entry.id   80afb66ea1439d89c38cf29db0d983be
#
_cell.length_a   1.000
_cell.length_b   1.000
_cell.length_c   1.000
_cell.angle_alpha   90.00
_cell.angle_beta   90.00
_cell.angle_gamma   90.00
#
_symmetry.space_group_name_H-M   'P 1'
#
loop_
_entity.id
_entity.type
_entity.pdbx_description
1 polymer ?
#
loop_
_entity_poly.entity_id
_entity_poly.type
_entity_poly.pdbx_seq_one_letter_code
_entity_poly.pdbx_strand_id
1 'polypeptide(L)'
;ANASSLGFKRSDASFSDIYTEMSDARNANRVGNGVRQEAPRRNHSQGSLVLTGNALDLGMNGQGMFILNTTEKLGELAFTRNGAINVREDGKLVTSDGIAYLDVDGQEISLPFRIVNAEGKEQSLSEVKVTAEGLLQATYGIDKYVTVAQIGLARFADETQLKSKGDNIFTATPESGQPTIGAGKDLGFGKINAGSLEASNTDITAELTLLIRAQQAFNGSAKMMQADADVTRRLMDT
;
A
#
# COMPACT_ATOMS: atom_id res chain seq x y z
N ALA A 1 3.45 -3.26 -14.26
CA ALA A 1 4.38 -2.13 -14.35
C ALA A 1 5.05 -1.82 -13.01
N ASN A 2 4.36 -1.95 -11.87
CA ASN A 2 4.86 -1.58 -10.54
C ASN A 2 5.40 -2.75 -9.71
N ALA A 3 5.97 -3.76 -10.36
CA ALA A 3 6.54 -4.91 -9.65
C ALA A 3 7.80 -4.57 -8.83
N SER A 4 8.53 -3.53 -9.25
CA SER A 4 9.72 -3.03 -8.53
C SER A 4 9.43 -1.85 -7.59
N SER A 5 8.16 -1.43 -7.47
CA SER A 5 7.79 -0.31 -6.59
C SER A 5 7.67 -0.78 -5.14
N LEU A 6 8.31 -0.06 -4.21
CA LEU A 6 8.28 -0.38 -2.79
C LEU A 6 6.89 -0.14 -2.19
N GLY A 7 6.39 -1.09 -1.40
CA GLY A 7 5.10 -0.99 -0.74
C GLY A 7 3.88 -0.92 -1.67
N PHE A 8 4.06 -1.19 -2.97
CA PHE A 8 2.97 -1.16 -3.94
C PHE A 8 1.97 -2.28 -3.68
N LYS A 9 0.69 -1.95 -3.78
CA LYS A 9 -0.44 -2.88 -3.68
C LYS A 9 -1.16 -2.96 -5.01
N ARG A 10 -1.21 -4.15 -5.62
CA ARG A 10 -1.86 -4.38 -6.91
C ARG A 10 -3.37 -4.13 -6.81
N SER A 11 -3.97 -3.77 -7.94
CA SER A 11 -5.41 -3.65 -8.08
C SER A 11 -5.93 -4.77 -8.95
N ASP A 12 -6.97 -5.44 -8.48
CA ASP A 12 -7.64 -6.50 -9.20
C ASP A 12 -8.91 -5.92 -9.87
N ALA A 13 -9.09 -6.20 -11.17
CA ALA A 13 -10.30 -5.81 -11.87
C ALA A 13 -11.45 -6.75 -11.46
N SER A 14 -12.59 -6.19 -11.08
CA SER A 14 -13.80 -6.93 -10.77
C SER A 14 -14.85 -6.69 -11.85
N PHE A 15 -15.59 -7.73 -12.17
CA PHE A 15 -16.68 -7.69 -13.14
C PHE A 15 -17.94 -8.28 -12.50
N SER A 16 -19.06 -7.59 -12.68
CA SER A 16 -20.38 -8.11 -12.32
C SER A 16 -21.22 -8.34 -13.57
N ASP A 17 -22.04 -9.36 -13.55
CA ASP A 17 -23.04 -9.59 -14.58
C ASP A 17 -24.19 -8.60 -14.45
N ILE A 18 -24.74 -8.19 -15.58
CA ILE A 18 -25.94 -7.34 -15.63
C ILE A 18 -27.14 -8.28 -15.74
N TYR A 19 -27.88 -8.33 -14.63
CA TYR A 19 -29.09 -9.14 -14.53
C TYR A 19 -30.33 -8.26 -14.63
N THR A 20 -31.24 -8.59 -15.55
CA THR A 20 -32.55 -7.93 -15.64
C THR A 20 -33.62 -8.91 -15.15
N GLU A 21 -34.30 -8.57 -14.08
CA GLU A 21 -35.55 -9.27 -13.70
C GLU A 21 -36.62 -8.92 -14.73
N MET A 22 -36.90 -9.83 -15.67
CA MET A 22 -38.15 -9.78 -16.42
C MET A 22 -39.26 -10.29 -15.52
N SER A 23 -40.23 -9.44 -15.24
CA SER A 23 -41.37 -9.71 -14.33
C SER A 23 -42.39 -10.76 -14.84
N ASP A 24 -42.06 -11.51 -15.88
CA ASP A 24 -42.92 -12.54 -16.42
C ASP A 24 -42.47 -13.93 -15.99
N ALA A 25 -43.21 -14.47 -15.02
CA ALA A 25 -42.96 -15.79 -14.40
C ALA A 25 -43.11 -16.99 -15.38
N ARG A 26 -43.31 -16.75 -16.66
CA ARG A 26 -43.55 -17.80 -17.67
C ARG A 26 -42.37 -18.13 -18.58
N ASN A 27 -41.33 -17.31 -18.59
CA ASN A 27 -40.12 -17.57 -19.39
C ASN A 27 -38.91 -17.78 -18.50
N ALA A 28 -38.58 -19.05 -18.26
CA ALA A 28 -37.40 -19.48 -17.53
C ALA A 28 -36.06 -19.26 -18.27
N ASN A 29 -36.04 -18.57 -19.41
CA ASN A 29 -34.84 -18.24 -20.15
C ASN A 29 -34.25 -16.92 -19.57
N ARG A 30 -33.42 -17.06 -18.57
CA ARG A 30 -32.58 -15.99 -18.07
C ARG A 30 -31.48 -15.71 -19.09
N VAL A 31 -31.64 -14.66 -19.89
CA VAL A 31 -30.61 -14.19 -20.81
C VAL A 31 -29.77 -13.19 -20.06
N GLY A 32 -28.48 -13.46 -19.95
CA GLY A 32 -27.52 -12.49 -19.40
C GLY A 32 -27.41 -11.27 -20.32
N ASN A 33 -27.51 -10.06 -19.75
CA ASN A 33 -27.44 -8.78 -20.49
C ASN A 33 -26.01 -8.20 -20.58
N GLY A 34 -25.00 -9.03 -20.41
CA GLY A 34 -23.62 -8.62 -20.49
C GLY A 34 -22.95 -8.46 -19.13
N VAL A 35 -21.79 -7.84 -19.12
CA VAL A 35 -20.92 -7.70 -17.95
C VAL A 35 -20.57 -6.22 -17.77
N ARG A 36 -20.63 -5.75 -16.53
CA ARG A 36 -20.17 -4.40 -16.15
C ARG A 36 -18.87 -4.50 -15.37
N GLN A 37 -17.91 -3.66 -15.69
CA GLN A 37 -16.72 -3.50 -14.90
C GLN A 37 -17.05 -2.73 -13.61
N GLU A 38 -16.69 -3.26 -12.47
CA GLU A 38 -16.73 -2.58 -11.19
C GLU A 38 -15.45 -1.78 -10.93
N ALA A 39 -15.49 -0.92 -9.92
CA ALA A 39 -14.29 -0.22 -9.48
C ALA A 39 -13.21 -1.24 -9.08
N PRO A 40 -11.96 -1.08 -9.56
CA PRO A 40 -10.88 -2.00 -9.21
C PRO A 40 -10.65 -2.00 -7.70
N ARG A 41 -10.57 -3.19 -7.11
CA ARG A 41 -10.26 -3.35 -5.69
C ARG A 41 -8.76 -3.52 -5.49
N ARG A 42 -8.20 -2.81 -4.50
CA ARG A 42 -6.82 -3.01 -4.12
C ARG A 42 -6.67 -4.24 -3.24
N ASN A 43 -5.65 -5.01 -3.56
CA ASN A 43 -5.24 -6.16 -2.77
C ASN A 43 -4.14 -5.72 -1.80
N HIS A 44 -4.47 -5.57 -0.52
CA HIS A 44 -3.54 -5.18 0.53
C HIS A 44 -2.74 -6.35 1.12
N SER A 45 -2.73 -7.53 0.45
CA SER A 45 -1.87 -8.64 0.87
C SER A 45 -0.41 -8.19 0.98
N GLN A 46 0.30 -8.77 1.94
CA GLN A 46 1.70 -8.42 2.19
C GLN A 46 2.60 -8.87 1.03
N GLY A 47 3.51 -7.97 0.60
CA GLY A 47 4.60 -8.29 -0.31
C GLY A 47 5.77 -8.99 0.40
N SER A 48 6.75 -9.45 -0.35
CA SER A 48 7.98 -9.99 0.24
C SER A 48 8.80 -8.88 0.90
N LEU A 49 9.49 -9.21 2.00
CA LEU A 49 10.44 -8.30 2.64
C LEU A 49 11.82 -8.51 2.02
N VAL A 50 12.42 -7.43 1.55
CA VAL A 50 13.76 -7.39 0.96
C VAL A 50 14.70 -6.70 1.94
N LEU A 51 15.79 -7.38 2.30
CA LEU A 51 16.80 -6.83 3.19
C LEU A 51 17.63 -5.79 2.44
N THR A 52 17.71 -4.57 2.99
CA THR A 52 18.49 -3.45 2.43
C THR A 52 19.72 -3.13 3.26
N GLY A 53 19.70 -3.46 4.56
CA GLY A 53 20.79 -3.16 5.49
C GLY A 53 20.83 -1.71 6.00
N ASN A 54 19.94 -0.83 5.51
CA ASN A 54 19.82 0.53 6.02
C ASN A 54 18.88 0.57 7.23
N ALA A 55 19.35 1.05 8.37
CA ALA A 55 18.60 1.05 9.63
C ALA A 55 17.26 1.81 9.57
N LEU A 56 17.13 2.77 8.65
CA LEU A 56 15.93 3.59 8.44
C LEU A 56 15.00 3.04 7.36
N ASP A 57 15.35 1.92 6.74
CA ASP A 57 14.45 1.20 5.87
C ASP A 57 13.59 0.25 6.71
N LEU A 58 12.28 0.50 6.72
CA LEU A 58 11.35 -0.18 7.62
C LEU A 58 10.35 -1.02 6.84
N GLY A 59 10.45 -2.32 6.98
CA GLY A 59 9.47 -3.26 6.44
C GLY A 59 8.42 -3.62 7.48
N MET A 60 7.15 -3.56 7.11
CA MET A 60 6.07 -4.04 7.96
C MET A 60 5.86 -5.54 7.76
N ASN A 61 5.79 -6.31 8.85
CA ASN A 61 5.42 -7.72 8.81
C ASN A 61 4.13 -7.92 9.61
N GLY A 62 3.01 -8.07 8.91
CA GLY A 62 1.66 -8.13 9.44
C GLY A 62 0.82 -6.91 9.06
N GLN A 63 -0.28 -6.68 9.80
CA GLN A 63 -1.21 -5.58 9.54
C GLN A 63 -0.71 -4.25 10.07
N GLY A 64 -1.04 -3.16 9.37
CA GLY A 64 -0.74 -1.78 9.74
C GLY A 64 -0.13 -1.00 8.58
N MET A 65 -0.19 0.31 8.64
CA MET A 65 0.40 1.26 7.69
C MET A 65 1.11 2.34 8.47
N PHE A 66 2.20 2.87 7.95
CA PHE A 66 2.86 4.05 8.50
C PHE A 66 1.97 5.28 8.32
N ILE A 67 1.96 6.15 9.33
CA ILE A 67 1.17 7.37 9.33
C ILE A 67 2.02 8.51 8.80
N LEU A 68 1.45 9.30 7.89
CA LEU A 68 2.07 10.46 7.29
C LEU A 68 1.24 11.72 7.55
N ASN A 69 1.91 12.85 7.65
CA ASN A 69 1.27 14.16 7.73
C ASN A 69 1.06 14.71 6.32
N THR A 70 -0.20 14.86 5.85
CA THR A 70 -0.43 15.48 4.55
C THR A 70 -0.32 16.99 4.64
N THR A 71 0.49 17.57 3.76
CA THR A 71 0.66 19.03 3.66
C THR A 71 -0.52 19.75 3.00
N GLU A 72 -1.44 19.03 2.35
CA GLU A 72 -2.54 19.62 1.57
C GLU A 72 -3.66 20.19 2.43
N LYS A 73 -3.92 19.56 3.59
CA LYS A 73 -4.90 20.06 4.59
C LYS A 73 -4.38 19.77 5.98
N LEU A 74 -4.30 20.79 6.82
CA LEU A 74 -3.93 20.62 8.23
C LEU A 74 -4.87 19.59 8.88
N GLY A 75 -4.30 18.48 9.36
CA GLY A 75 -5.05 17.45 10.09
C GLY A 75 -5.57 16.27 9.26
N GLU A 76 -5.34 16.22 7.94
CA GLU A 76 -5.65 15.03 7.16
C GLU A 76 -4.47 14.06 7.21
N LEU A 77 -4.70 12.86 7.74
CA LEU A 77 -3.69 11.81 7.80
C LEU A 77 -3.62 11.06 6.48
N ALA A 78 -2.40 10.73 6.07
CA ALA A 78 -2.16 9.78 4.99
C ALA A 78 -1.46 8.53 5.52
N PHE A 79 -1.51 7.48 4.74
CA PHE A 79 -1.04 6.16 5.15
C PHE A 79 -0.25 5.52 4.03
N THR A 80 0.84 4.85 4.38
CA THR A 80 1.69 4.15 3.40
C THR A 80 2.23 2.84 3.94
N ARG A 81 2.54 1.91 3.04
CA ARG A 81 3.34 0.71 3.33
C ARG A 81 4.82 0.89 2.94
N ASN A 82 5.13 1.98 2.26
CA ASN A 82 6.51 2.30 1.92
C ASN A 82 7.24 2.78 3.19
N GLY A 83 8.24 2.07 3.62
CA GLY A 83 9.07 2.43 4.78
C GLY A 83 10.47 2.89 4.40
N ALA A 84 10.70 3.32 3.17
CA ALA A 84 11.95 3.97 2.77
C ALA A 84 11.99 5.40 3.35
N ILE A 85 12.59 5.53 4.53
CA ILE A 85 12.62 6.78 5.28
C ILE A 85 13.89 7.56 4.95
N ASN A 86 13.73 8.83 4.58
CA ASN A 86 14.80 9.78 4.42
C ASN A 86 14.82 10.74 5.61
N VAL A 87 16.01 11.22 5.98
CA VAL A 87 16.17 12.25 7.00
C VAL A 87 16.47 13.56 6.29
N ARG A 88 15.61 14.56 6.52
CA ARG A 88 15.81 15.92 6.01
C ARG A 88 16.88 16.66 6.84
N GLU A 89 17.38 17.77 6.33
CA GLU A 89 18.39 18.60 7.02
C GLU A 89 17.92 19.11 8.39
N ASP A 90 16.63 19.29 8.59
CA ASP A 90 16.00 19.64 9.88
C ASP A 90 15.86 18.45 10.84
N GLY A 91 16.33 17.26 10.44
CA GLY A 91 16.22 16.03 11.21
C GLY A 91 14.88 15.32 11.09
N LYS A 92 13.90 15.83 10.35
CA LYS A 92 12.60 15.18 10.21
C LYS A 92 12.68 13.93 9.33
N LEU A 93 11.97 12.89 9.74
CA LEU A 93 11.81 11.68 8.96
C LEU A 93 10.74 11.89 7.90
N VAL A 94 11.11 11.76 6.62
CA VAL A 94 10.24 12.05 5.48
C VAL A 94 10.28 10.92 4.45
N THR A 95 9.23 10.85 3.63
CA THR A 95 9.21 10.01 2.42
C THR A 95 10.10 10.62 1.32
N SER A 96 10.29 9.91 0.20
CA SER A 96 10.94 10.46 -1.00
C SER A 96 10.33 11.78 -1.47
N ASP A 97 9.03 11.96 -1.25
CA ASP A 97 8.26 13.13 -1.67
C ASP A 97 8.25 14.25 -0.63
N GLY A 98 8.98 14.05 0.48
CA GLY A 98 9.14 15.04 1.52
C GLY A 98 8.00 15.12 2.54
N ILE A 99 7.11 14.15 2.57
CA ILE A 99 5.99 14.06 3.52
C ILE A 99 6.51 13.46 4.84
N ALA A 100 6.21 14.09 5.98
CA ALA A 100 6.72 13.67 7.27
C ALA A 100 5.99 12.43 7.82
N TYR A 101 6.75 11.52 8.44
CA TYR A 101 6.22 10.44 9.24
C TYR A 101 5.79 10.92 10.61
N LEU A 102 4.69 10.34 11.12
CA LEU A 102 4.15 10.67 12.43
C LEU A 102 4.41 9.55 13.44
N ASP A 103 4.53 9.94 14.68
CA ASP A 103 4.57 9.04 15.83
C ASP A 103 3.16 8.59 16.26
N VAL A 104 3.09 7.79 17.32
CA VAL A 104 1.83 7.29 17.89
C VAL A 104 0.95 8.43 18.40
N ASP A 105 1.53 9.55 18.83
CA ASP A 105 0.83 10.73 19.35
C ASP A 105 0.42 11.72 18.23
N GLY A 106 0.73 11.40 16.96
CA GLY A 106 0.43 12.24 15.80
C GLY A 106 1.39 13.41 15.62
N GLN A 107 2.57 13.38 16.24
CA GLN A 107 3.60 14.38 16.07
C GLN A 107 4.59 13.98 14.98
N GLU A 108 5.18 14.96 14.30
CA GLU A 108 6.22 14.69 13.31
C GLU A 108 7.48 14.16 13.98
N ILE A 109 8.00 13.04 13.49
CA ILE A 109 9.20 12.42 14.04
C ILE A 109 10.42 13.25 13.62
N SER A 110 11.17 13.72 14.61
CA SER A 110 12.42 14.45 14.40
C SER A 110 13.61 13.73 15.05
N LEU A 111 14.63 13.48 14.28
CA LEU A 111 15.91 12.89 14.70
C LEU A 111 16.98 13.97 14.72
N PRO A 112 17.27 14.61 15.86
CA PRO A 112 18.29 15.66 15.91
C PRO A 112 19.68 15.08 15.62
N PHE A 113 20.43 15.71 14.72
CA PHE A 113 21.80 15.29 14.39
C PHE A 113 22.81 15.60 15.50
N ARG A 114 22.46 16.53 16.38
CA ARG A 114 23.26 16.93 17.55
C ARG A 114 22.35 17.15 18.74
N ILE A 115 22.81 16.74 19.88
CA ILE A 115 22.19 17.03 21.17
C ILE A 115 23.25 17.63 22.11
N VAL A 116 22.81 18.40 23.07
CA VAL A 116 23.67 18.88 24.19
C VAL A 116 23.39 17.94 25.36
N ASN A 117 24.43 17.24 25.84
CA ASN A 117 24.30 16.37 27.01
C ASN A 117 24.13 17.17 28.30
N ALA A 118 23.89 16.48 29.41
CA ALA A 118 23.73 17.10 30.73
C ALA A 118 24.99 17.90 31.22
N GLU A 119 26.14 17.64 30.61
CA GLU A 119 27.40 18.30 30.89
C GLU A 119 27.68 19.54 29.99
N GLY A 120 26.71 19.89 29.13
CA GLY A 120 26.83 21.02 28.21
C GLY A 120 27.70 20.76 26.97
N LYS A 121 28.11 19.51 26.70
CA LYS A 121 28.87 19.13 25.51
C LYS A 121 27.97 18.75 24.36
N GLU A 122 28.24 19.26 23.17
CA GLU A 122 27.59 18.82 21.95
C GLU A 122 28.03 17.39 21.58
N GLN A 123 27.08 16.53 21.34
CA GLN A 123 27.29 15.16 20.86
C GLN A 123 26.59 14.99 19.51
N SER A 124 27.32 14.45 18.55
CA SER A 124 26.76 14.13 17.23
C SER A 124 26.11 12.73 17.23
N LEU A 125 25.12 12.57 16.39
CA LEU A 125 24.47 11.27 16.14
C LEU A 125 25.52 10.27 15.61
N SER A 126 25.65 9.13 16.30
CA SER A 126 26.59 8.06 15.95
C SER A 126 25.89 6.88 15.29
N GLU A 127 24.75 6.47 15.82
CA GLU A 127 24.02 5.30 15.35
C GLU A 127 22.50 5.50 15.52
N VAL A 128 21.73 4.93 14.60
CA VAL A 128 20.27 4.89 14.68
C VAL A 128 19.81 3.44 14.58
N LYS A 129 18.86 3.07 15.44
CA LYS A 129 18.25 1.75 15.46
C LYS A 129 16.75 1.86 15.64
N VAL A 130 15.99 1.04 14.92
CA VAL A 130 14.55 0.91 15.12
C VAL A 130 14.26 -0.48 15.66
N THR A 131 13.47 -0.53 16.73
CA THR A 131 13.05 -1.80 17.33
C THR A 131 11.82 -2.36 16.61
N ALA A 132 11.47 -3.60 16.88
CA ALA A 132 10.29 -4.24 16.30
C ALA A 132 8.96 -3.64 16.79
N GLU A 133 8.98 -2.93 17.91
CA GLU A 133 7.87 -2.14 18.46
C GLU A 133 7.75 -0.75 17.80
N GLY A 134 8.70 -0.38 16.94
CA GLY A 134 8.74 0.94 16.29
C GLY A 134 9.42 2.02 17.11
N LEU A 135 10.15 1.67 18.17
CA LEU A 135 10.91 2.66 18.92
C LEU A 135 12.15 3.07 18.12
N LEU A 136 12.23 4.34 17.78
CA LEU A 136 13.38 4.97 17.16
C LEU A 136 14.38 5.32 18.26
N GLN A 137 15.50 4.62 18.25
CA GLN A 137 16.59 4.78 19.20
C GLN A 137 17.80 5.37 18.51
N ALA A 138 18.38 6.40 19.11
CA ALA A 138 19.58 7.06 18.62
C ALA A 138 20.67 7.00 19.67
N THR A 139 21.91 6.81 19.24
CA THR A 139 23.11 6.93 20.09
C THR A 139 23.86 8.19 19.72
N TYR A 140 24.18 8.99 20.72
CA TYR A 140 24.96 10.21 20.57
C TYR A 140 26.31 10.05 21.29
N GLY A 141 27.38 10.19 20.54
CA GLY A 141 28.72 10.00 21.10
C GLY A 141 29.00 8.52 21.49
N ILE A 142 29.33 8.29 22.74
CA ILE A 142 29.68 6.96 23.31
C ILE A 142 28.57 6.46 24.25
N ASP A 143 27.51 7.24 24.42
CA ASP A 143 26.47 6.97 25.40
C ASP A 143 25.48 5.85 24.94
N LYS A 144 24.59 5.49 25.85
CA LYS A 144 23.53 4.48 25.59
C LYS A 144 22.49 5.00 24.60
N TYR A 145 21.74 4.07 24.00
CA TYR A 145 20.61 4.40 23.17
C TYR A 145 19.57 5.24 23.91
N VAL A 146 19.20 6.37 23.31
CA VAL A 146 18.10 7.22 23.76
C VAL A 146 16.92 7.01 22.81
N THR A 147 15.74 6.74 23.36
CA THR A 147 14.51 6.67 22.57
C THR A 147 14.09 8.08 22.18
N VAL A 148 14.03 8.34 20.89
CA VAL A 148 13.70 9.66 20.33
C VAL A 148 12.19 9.77 20.09
N ALA A 149 11.59 8.74 19.48
CA ALA A 149 10.17 8.69 19.15
C ALA A 149 9.71 7.24 18.98
N GLN A 150 8.41 7.03 18.91
CA GLN A 150 7.80 5.75 18.54
C GLN A 150 7.00 5.92 17.25
N ILE A 151 7.35 5.17 16.22
CA ILE A 151 6.71 5.25 14.90
C ILE A 151 5.26 4.83 15.01
N GLY A 152 4.35 5.71 14.59
CA GLY A 152 2.93 5.48 14.58
C GLY A 152 2.50 4.55 13.44
N LEU A 153 1.66 3.59 13.78
CA LEU A 153 1.01 2.69 12.82
C LEU A 153 -0.49 2.89 12.86
N ALA A 154 -1.12 2.79 11.71
CA ALA A 154 -2.57 2.82 11.57
C ALA A 154 -3.08 1.51 11.00
N ARG A 155 -4.24 1.06 11.47
CA ARG A 155 -4.99 -0.08 10.95
C ARG A 155 -6.42 0.33 10.67
N PHE A 156 -7.01 -0.23 9.63
CA PHE A 156 -8.39 0.02 9.22
C PHE A 156 -9.24 -1.23 9.35
N ALA A 157 -10.55 -1.03 9.49
CA ALA A 157 -11.52 -2.12 9.46
C ALA A 157 -11.59 -2.74 8.06
N ASP A 158 -11.55 -1.89 7.01
CA ASP A 158 -11.49 -2.31 5.61
C ASP A 158 -10.44 -1.48 4.84
N GLU A 159 -9.27 -2.09 4.63
CA GLU A 159 -8.17 -1.48 3.86
C GLU A 159 -8.49 -1.34 2.37
N THR A 160 -9.44 -2.15 1.83
CA THR A 160 -9.78 -2.14 0.41
C THR A 160 -10.52 -0.87 -0.02
N GLN A 161 -11.15 -0.18 0.93
CA GLN A 161 -11.89 1.07 0.73
C GLN A 161 -11.03 2.32 0.88
N LEU A 162 -9.73 2.16 1.13
CA LEU A 162 -8.81 3.29 1.17
C LEU A 162 -8.68 3.93 -0.21
N LYS A 163 -8.70 5.26 -0.24
CA LYS A 163 -8.49 6.02 -1.47
C LYS A 163 -6.99 6.24 -1.71
N SER A 164 -6.51 5.86 -2.89
CA SER A 164 -5.14 6.14 -3.30
C SER A 164 -4.99 7.58 -3.78
N LYS A 165 -3.93 8.24 -3.33
CA LYS A 165 -3.49 9.57 -3.83
C LYS A 165 -2.35 9.50 -4.85
N GLY A 166 -1.78 8.34 -5.12
CA GLY A 166 -0.54 8.16 -5.88
C GLY A 166 0.62 7.79 -4.94
N ASP A 167 1.80 7.49 -5.48
CA ASP A 167 3.06 7.25 -4.76
C ASP A 167 2.97 6.28 -3.57
N ASN A 168 2.06 5.30 -3.69
CA ASN A 168 1.73 4.33 -2.64
C ASN A 168 1.20 4.97 -1.34
N ILE A 169 0.58 6.14 -1.46
CA ILE A 169 -0.05 6.89 -0.38
C ILE A 169 -1.57 6.71 -0.45
N PHE A 170 -2.16 6.49 0.71
CA PHE A 170 -3.59 6.24 0.88
C PHE A 170 -4.19 7.25 1.86
N THR A 171 -5.47 7.55 1.69
CA THR A 171 -6.26 8.34 2.64
C THR A 171 -7.48 7.56 3.08
N ALA A 172 -7.90 7.80 4.31
CA ALA A 172 -9.11 7.20 4.84
C ALA A 172 -10.36 7.69 4.10
N THR A 173 -11.35 6.82 3.98
CA THR A 173 -12.69 7.16 3.49
C THR A 173 -13.72 6.83 4.57
N PRO A 174 -14.95 7.33 4.49
CA PRO A 174 -16.01 6.92 5.42
C PRO A 174 -16.23 5.41 5.44
N GLU A 175 -16.03 4.72 4.30
CA GLU A 175 -16.23 3.28 4.13
C GLU A 175 -15.07 2.47 4.73
N SER A 176 -13.84 2.99 4.72
CA SER A 176 -12.69 2.31 5.35
C SER A 176 -12.77 2.31 6.88
N GLY A 177 -13.59 3.20 7.42
CA GLY A 177 -13.67 3.46 8.86
C GLY A 177 -12.54 4.36 9.37
N GLN A 178 -12.61 4.69 10.66
CA GLN A 178 -11.57 5.48 11.34
C GLN A 178 -10.30 4.65 11.53
N PRO A 179 -9.11 5.26 11.38
CA PRO A 179 -7.86 4.58 11.67
C PRO A 179 -7.74 4.26 13.16
N THR A 180 -7.43 3.01 13.48
CA THR A 180 -6.95 2.65 14.81
C THR A 180 -5.45 2.87 14.84
N ILE A 181 -4.98 3.76 15.70
CA ILE A 181 -3.55 4.10 15.84
C ILE A 181 -2.95 3.27 16.97
N GLY A 182 -1.73 2.79 16.78
CA GLY A 182 -0.98 2.02 17.76
C GLY A 182 0.48 1.86 17.38
N ALA A 183 1.21 1.09 18.16
CA ALA A 183 2.62 0.78 17.94
C ALA A 183 2.82 -0.61 17.32
N GLY A 184 4.02 -0.88 16.85
CA GLY A 184 4.41 -2.22 16.40
C GLY A 184 4.27 -3.25 17.52
N LYS A 185 3.83 -4.46 17.17
CA LYS A 185 3.51 -5.57 18.11
C LYS A 185 2.35 -5.33 19.07
N ASP A 186 1.70 -4.18 19.06
CA ASP A 186 0.44 -4.02 19.80
C ASP A 186 -0.64 -4.96 19.26
N LEU A 187 -1.71 -5.15 20.06
CA LEU A 187 -2.77 -6.10 19.73
C LEU A 187 -3.39 -5.78 18.36
N GLY A 188 -3.12 -6.65 17.37
CA GLY A 188 -3.62 -6.52 16.00
C GLY A 188 -2.70 -5.74 15.05
N PHE A 189 -1.54 -5.27 15.51
CA PHE A 189 -0.51 -4.67 14.65
C PHE A 189 0.62 -5.67 14.36
N GLY A 190 1.18 -5.52 13.16
CA GLY A 190 2.38 -6.25 12.77
C GLY A 190 3.63 -5.74 13.49
N LYS A 191 4.74 -6.42 13.26
CA LYS A 191 6.06 -5.99 13.73
C LYS A 191 6.78 -5.18 12.65
N ILE A 192 7.59 -4.22 13.07
CA ILE A 192 8.49 -3.48 12.20
C ILE A 192 9.82 -4.24 12.11
N ASN A 193 10.27 -4.47 10.89
CA ASN A 193 11.59 -5.02 10.60
C ASN A 193 12.48 -3.90 10.05
N ALA A 194 13.42 -3.43 10.87
CA ALA A 194 14.43 -2.49 10.42
C ALA A 194 15.42 -3.16 9.46
N GLY A 195 16.00 -2.40 8.56
CA GLY A 195 16.93 -2.90 7.55
C GLY A 195 16.28 -3.66 6.40
N SER A 196 14.96 -3.55 6.24
CA SER A 196 14.22 -4.20 5.16
C SER A 196 13.10 -3.31 4.64
N LEU A 197 12.70 -3.53 3.40
CA LEU A 197 11.58 -2.85 2.76
C LEU A 197 10.56 -3.87 2.24
N GLU A 198 9.31 -3.50 2.24
CA GLU A 198 8.26 -4.30 1.61
C GLU A 198 8.28 -4.09 0.10
N ALA A 199 8.52 -5.16 -0.66
CA ALA A 199 8.41 -5.15 -2.11
C ALA A 199 6.94 -5.13 -2.55
N SER A 200 6.72 -4.85 -3.83
CA SER A 200 5.39 -4.98 -4.44
C SER A 200 4.81 -6.38 -4.23
N ASN A 201 3.50 -6.47 -4.02
CA ASN A 201 2.77 -7.74 -4.04
C ASN A 201 2.39 -8.18 -5.47
N THR A 202 2.96 -7.55 -6.50
CA THR A 202 2.75 -7.89 -7.92
C THR A 202 3.80 -8.89 -8.35
N ASP A 203 3.37 -10.08 -8.80
CA ASP A 203 4.24 -11.08 -9.43
C ASP A 203 4.22 -10.91 -10.95
N ILE A 204 5.37 -10.55 -11.52
CA ILE A 204 5.54 -10.34 -12.96
C ILE A 204 5.15 -11.58 -13.76
N THR A 205 5.53 -12.78 -13.30
CA THR A 205 5.27 -14.03 -14.00
C THR A 205 3.77 -14.33 -14.05
N ALA A 206 3.09 -14.12 -12.93
CA ALA A 206 1.64 -14.28 -12.85
C ALA A 206 0.92 -13.27 -13.76
N GLU A 207 1.33 -12.01 -13.75
CA GLU A 207 0.73 -10.96 -14.59
C GLU A 207 0.96 -11.21 -16.09
N LEU A 208 2.17 -11.64 -16.50
CA LEU A 208 2.44 -12.02 -17.89
C LEU A 208 1.60 -13.23 -18.32
N THR A 209 1.43 -14.22 -17.46
CA THR A 209 0.59 -15.39 -17.75
C THR A 209 -0.86 -14.96 -17.92
N LEU A 210 -1.36 -14.07 -17.07
CA LEU A 210 -2.71 -13.51 -17.18
C LEU A 210 -2.90 -12.75 -18.50
N LEU A 211 -1.92 -11.94 -18.89
CA LEU A 211 -1.91 -11.19 -20.16
C LEU A 211 -1.98 -12.14 -21.36
N ILE A 212 -1.17 -13.20 -21.38
CA ILE A 212 -1.18 -14.20 -22.45
C ILE A 212 -2.55 -14.88 -22.54
N ARG A 213 -3.13 -15.29 -21.41
CA ARG A 213 -4.47 -15.88 -21.36
C ARG A 213 -5.54 -14.91 -21.88
N ALA A 214 -5.47 -13.64 -21.49
CA ALA A 214 -6.41 -12.62 -21.96
C ALA A 214 -6.30 -12.40 -23.47
N GLN A 215 -5.07 -12.35 -24.02
CA GLN A 215 -4.84 -12.26 -25.45
C GLN A 215 -5.38 -13.48 -26.22
N GLN A 216 -5.17 -14.69 -25.68
CA GLN A 216 -5.70 -15.92 -26.29
C GLN A 216 -7.24 -15.94 -26.27
N ALA A 217 -7.85 -15.54 -25.16
CA ALA A 217 -9.30 -15.43 -25.05
C ALA A 217 -9.88 -14.40 -26.02
N PHE A 218 -9.25 -13.23 -26.14
CA PHE A 218 -9.65 -12.19 -27.09
C PHE A 218 -9.56 -12.69 -28.54
N ASN A 219 -8.42 -13.30 -28.91
CA ASN A 219 -8.25 -13.87 -30.26
C ASN A 219 -9.26 -14.99 -30.55
N GLY A 220 -9.58 -15.83 -29.56
CA GLY A 220 -10.59 -16.86 -29.67
C GLY A 220 -11.98 -16.26 -29.92
N SER A 221 -12.36 -15.25 -29.14
CA SER A 221 -13.64 -14.56 -29.30
C SER A 221 -13.74 -13.85 -30.67
N ALA A 222 -12.66 -13.21 -31.13
CA ALA A 222 -12.63 -12.57 -32.45
C ALA A 222 -12.80 -13.58 -33.60
N LYS A 223 -12.17 -14.75 -33.51
CA LYS A 223 -12.36 -15.83 -34.49
C LYS A 223 -13.77 -16.39 -34.47
N MET A 224 -14.41 -16.51 -33.30
CA MET A 224 -15.81 -16.95 -33.23
C MET A 224 -16.76 -15.94 -33.88
N MET A 225 -16.57 -14.64 -33.66
CA MET A 225 -17.35 -13.61 -34.33
C MET A 225 -17.15 -13.60 -35.84
N GLN A 226 -15.92 -13.83 -36.32
CA GLN A 226 -15.65 -13.98 -37.77
C GLN A 226 -16.39 -15.20 -38.36
N ALA A 227 -16.31 -16.35 -37.67
CA ALA A 227 -17.00 -17.57 -38.13
C ALA A 227 -18.52 -17.38 -38.16
N ASP A 228 -19.10 -16.71 -37.19
CA ASP A 228 -20.55 -16.40 -37.14
C ASP A 228 -20.94 -15.46 -38.29
N ALA A 229 -20.15 -14.44 -38.55
CA ALA A 229 -20.36 -13.53 -39.69
C ALA A 229 -20.26 -14.27 -41.06
N ASP A 230 -19.30 -15.21 -41.20
CA ASP A 230 -19.15 -15.99 -42.41
C ASP A 230 -20.33 -16.97 -42.62
N VAL A 231 -20.83 -17.60 -41.55
CA VAL A 231 -22.04 -18.45 -41.60
C VAL A 231 -23.26 -17.63 -42.00
N THR A 232 -23.45 -16.46 -41.38
CA THR A 232 -24.56 -15.56 -41.69
C THR A 232 -24.52 -15.08 -43.15
N ARG A 233 -23.30 -14.74 -43.67
CA ARG A 233 -23.16 -14.37 -45.08
C ARG A 233 -23.52 -15.50 -46.02
N ARG A 234 -23.06 -16.73 -45.76
CA ARG A 234 -23.41 -17.91 -46.59
C ARG A 234 -24.90 -18.23 -46.58
N LEU A 235 -25.60 -17.99 -45.46
CA LEU A 235 -27.02 -18.18 -45.36
C LEU A 235 -27.81 -17.11 -46.14
N MET A 236 -27.27 -15.91 -46.29
CA MET A 236 -27.89 -14.82 -47.06
C MET A 236 -27.61 -14.92 -48.57
N ASP A 237 -26.53 -15.62 -48.97
CA ASP A 237 -26.16 -15.84 -50.39
C ASP A 237 -26.86 -17.07 -51.00
N THR A 238 -27.72 -17.79 -50.25
CA THR A 238 -28.51 -18.93 -50.70
C THR A 238 -29.99 -18.56 -50.85
#